data_151bda353e0a08e85e4c00612cbb78c2
#
_entry.id   151bda353e0a08e85e4c00612cbb78c2
#
_cell.length_a   1.000
_cell.length_b   1.000
_cell.length_c   1.000
_cell.angle_alpha   90.00
_cell.angle_beta   90.00
_cell.angle_gamma   90.00
#
_symmetry.space_group_name_H-M   'P 1'
#
loop_
_entity.id
_entity.type
_entity.pdbx_description
1 polymer ?
#
loop_
_entity_poly.entity_id
_entity_poly.type
_entity_poly.pdbx_seq_one_letter_code
_entity_poly.pdbx_strand_id
1 'polypeptide(L)'
;MEAIFHEGACSDTMETDGKYMMANNYRYSIELLDICTEQKVPYLYASSAATYGGSDVFKESREFEKPLNVYGYSKFLFDQVVRQRFLQKKTTAQVVGFRYFNVYGPRESHKGRMASVAFHHYHQFLETQAVKLFGEYGGYAPGEQKRDFVSVEDVVKVNLFFQDHPEKSGIFNLGTGRAQPFNDVARSVINSLRSIKGESELPLSELVDERLIEYVAFPEALRGKYQSFTQADLTHLRAAGYQDDFLTVEQGVKKYMTWLSENSDFLAQPL
;
A
#
# COMPACT_ATOMS: atom_id res chain seq x y z
N MET A 1 -27.36 -8.24 3.22
CA MET A 1 -25.89 -7.99 3.13
C MET A 1 -25.70 -6.53 3.42
N GLU A 2 -24.84 -6.19 4.37
CA GLU A 2 -24.68 -4.81 4.83
C GLU A 2 -23.76 -3.99 3.93
N ALA A 3 -22.65 -4.57 3.45
CA ALA A 3 -21.71 -3.97 2.51
C ALA A 3 -20.87 -5.04 1.82
N ILE A 4 -20.22 -4.67 0.70
CA ILE A 4 -19.17 -5.47 0.04
C ILE A 4 -17.87 -4.70 0.10
N PHE A 5 -16.84 -5.32 0.71
CA PHE A 5 -15.45 -4.87 0.66
C PHE A 5 -14.72 -5.69 -0.41
N HIS A 6 -14.50 -5.08 -1.57
CA HIS A 6 -13.86 -5.73 -2.70
C HIS A 6 -12.36 -5.45 -2.70
N GLU A 7 -11.62 -6.29 -1.98
CA GLU A 7 -10.15 -6.24 -1.90
C GLU A 7 -9.47 -7.24 -2.87
N GLY A 8 -10.26 -8.13 -3.50
CA GLY A 8 -9.77 -9.14 -4.43
C GLY A 8 -9.32 -8.55 -5.75
N ALA A 9 -8.07 -8.87 -6.16
CA ALA A 9 -7.51 -8.46 -7.43
C ALA A 9 -6.22 -9.24 -7.73
N CYS A 10 -5.76 -9.25 -8.99
CA CYS A 10 -4.35 -9.50 -9.27
C CYS A 10 -3.56 -8.26 -8.81
N SER A 11 -2.78 -8.39 -7.75
CA SER A 11 -1.97 -7.31 -7.17
C SER A 11 -0.51 -7.32 -7.67
N ASP A 12 -0.15 -8.25 -8.54
CA ASP A 12 1.20 -8.33 -9.10
C ASP A 12 1.44 -7.19 -10.10
N THR A 13 2.24 -6.21 -9.68
CA THR A 13 2.60 -5.06 -10.50
C THR A 13 3.55 -5.39 -11.66
N MET A 14 4.12 -6.60 -11.66
CA MET A 14 5.00 -7.12 -12.70
C MET A 14 4.29 -8.04 -13.70
N GLU A 15 2.99 -8.31 -13.50
CA GLU A 15 2.19 -9.07 -14.44
C GLU A 15 2.06 -8.32 -15.78
N THR A 16 2.35 -9.02 -16.86
CA THR A 16 2.34 -8.49 -18.23
C THR A 16 1.16 -8.98 -19.06
N ASP A 17 0.45 -10.03 -18.62
CA ASP A 17 -0.78 -10.47 -19.30
C ASP A 17 -1.92 -9.49 -19.06
N GLY A 18 -2.08 -8.56 -20.02
CA GLY A 18 -3.13 -7.56 -19.97
C GLY A 18 -4.54 -8.15 -19.98
N LYS A 19 -4.75 -9.30 -20.63
CA LYS A 19 -6.08 -9.96 -20.68
C LYS A 19 -6.46 -10.51 -19.31
N TYR A 20 -5.52 -11.19 -18.65
CA TYR A 20 -5.68 -11.71 -17.30
C TYR A 20 -5.94 -10.55 -16.30
N MET A 21 -5.09 -9.52 -16.34
CA MET A 21 -5.21 -8.36 -15.49
C MET A 21 -6.56 -7.64 -15.64
N MET A 22 -7.01 -7.43 -16.88
CA MET A 22 -8.28 -6.76 -17.16
C MET A 22 -9.50 -7.62 -16.78
N ALA A 23 -9.40 -8.92 -16.89
CA ALA A 23 -10.48 -9.82 -16.44
C ALA A 23 -10.68 -9.71 -14.92
N ASN A 24 -9.60 -9.81 -14.14
CA ASN A 24 -9.64 -9.86 -12.69
C ASN A 24 -9.86 -8.48 -12.02
N ASN A 25 -9.20 -7.43 -12.54
CA ASN A 25 -9.18 -6.13 -11.87
C ASN A 25 -10.22 -5.14 -12.41
N TYR A 26 -10.63 -5.29 -13.66
CA TYR A 26 -11.53 -4.34 -14.31
C TYR A 26 -12.92 -4.91 -14.54
N ARG A 27 -13.05 -6.02 -15.30
CA ARG A 27 -14.38 -6.58 -15.63
C ARG A 27 -15.09 -7.08 -14.39
N TYR A 28 -14.41 -7.88 -13.58
CA TYR A 28 -14.98 -8.41 -12.33
C TYR A 28 -15.44 -7.30 -11.40
N SER A 29 -14.65 -6.21 -11.28
CA SER A 29 -15.03 -5.05 -10.46
C SER A 29 -16.26 -4.32 -11.00
N ILE A 30 -16.44 -4.26 -12.34
CA ILE A 30 -17.65 -3.69 -12.96
C ILE A 30 -18.86 -4.55 -12.65
N GLU A 31 -18.75 -5.87 -12.81
CA GLU A 31 -19.84 -6.81 -12.52
C GLU A 31 -20.32 -6.70 -11.07
N LEU A 32 -19.37 -6.60 -10.11
CA LEU A 32 -19.71 -6.39 -8.70
C LEU A 32 -20.35 -5.01 -8.47
N LEU A 33 -19.86 -3.97 -9.10
CA LEU A 33 -20.44 -2.61 -9.00
C LEU A 33 -21.88 -2.60 -9.54
N ASP A 34 -22.15 -3.29 -10.64
CA ASP A 34 -23.48 -3.36 -11.22
C ASP A 34 -24.43 -4.14 -10.31
N ILE A 35 -24.02 -5.28 -9.77
CA ILE A 35 -24.80 -6.05 -8.79
C ILE A 35 -25.09 -5.22 -7.55
N CYS A 36 -24.07 -4.55 -6.99
CA CYS A 36 -24.23 -3.71 -5.80
C CYS A 36 -25.20 -2.55 -6.06
N THR A 37 -25.12 -1.95 -7.25
CA THR A 37 -26.01 -0.86 -7.65
C THR A 37 -27.46 -1.35 -7.77
N GLU A 38 -27.70 -2.50 -8.41
CA GLU A 38 -29.05 -3.11 -8.56
C GLU A 38 -29.63 -3.50 -7.20
N GLN A 39 -28.82 -4.09 -6.33
CA GLN A 39 -29.24 -4.59 -5.02
C GLN A 39 -29.22 -3.50 -3.93
N LYS A 40 -28.77 -2.30 -4.25
CA LYS A 40 -28.60 -1.15 -3.32
C LYS A 40 -27.69 -1.51 -2.12
N VAL A 41 -26.63 -2.26 -2.39
CA VAL A 41 -25.62 -2.66 -1.40
C VAL A 41 -24.42 -1.72 -1.47
N PRO A 42 -23.94 -1.15 -0.35
CA PRO A 42 -22.70 -0.40 -0.29
C PRO A 42 -21.52 -1.18 -0.87
N TYR A 43 -20.71 -0.52 -1.71
CA TYR A 43 -19.58 -1.12 -2.40
C TYR A 43 -18.31 -0.31 -2.13
N LEU A 44 -17.41 -0.90 -1.34
CA LEU A 44 -16.10 -0.33 -1.02
C LEU A 44 -15.03 -1.16 -1.74
N TYR A 45 -14.11 -0.51 -2.46
CA TYR A 45 -13.17 -1.25 -3.31
C TYR A 45 -11.74 -0.76 -3.24
N ALA A 46 -10.80 -1.69 -3.41
CA ALA A 46 -9.39 -1.41 -3.53
C ALA A 46 -9.05 -0.82 -4.89
N SER A 47 -8.74 0.48 -4.93
CA SER A 47 -7.95 1.12 -5.97
C SER A 47 -6.48 1.15 -5.54
N SER A 48 -5.63 1.93 -6.19
CA SER A 48 -4.19 1.94 -5.92
C SER A 48 -3.54 3.29 -6.24
N ALA A 49 -2.54 3.68 -5.46
CA ALA A 49 -1.64 4.79 -5.79
C ALA A 49 -0.83 4.55 -7.10
N ALA A 50 -0.78 3.30 -7.59
CA ALA A 50 -0.20 3.00 -8.90
C ALA A 50 -0.93 3.69 -10.07
N THR A 51 -2.16 4.18 -9.85
CA THR A 51 -2.89 5.03 -10.80
C THR A 51 -2.17 6.35 -11.12
N TYR A 52 -1.40 6.88 -10.16
CA TYR A 52 -0.61 8.10 -10.35
C TYR A 52 0.64 7.88 -11.20
N GLY A 53 1.25 6.71 -11.10
CA GLY A 53 2.37 6.28 -11.93
C GLY A 53 3.49 7.30 -12.02
N GLY A 54 3.62 7.94 -13.17
CA GLY A 54 4.66 8.94 -13.45
C GLY A 54 4.33 10.37 -13.00
N SER A 55 3.35 10.58 -12.14
CA SER A 55 3.04 11.90 -11.57
C SER A 55 3.86 12.21 -10.33
N ASP A 56 4.18 13.47 -10.13
CA ASP A 56 4.77 13.99 -8.89
C ASP A 56 3.70 14.53 -7.91
N VAL A 57 2.43 14.51 -8.32
CA VAL A 57 1.27 14.98 -7.54
C VAL A 57 0.30 13.83 -7.32
N PHE A 58 -0.03 13.57 -6.06
CA PHE A 58 -0.85 12.43 -5.64
C PHE A 58 -2.22 12.90 -5.12
N LYS A 59 -2.97 13.61 -5.98
CA LYS A 59 -4.35 14.06 -5.74
C LYS A 59 -5.33 13.28 -6.60
N GLU A 60 -6.55 13.07 -6.11
CA GLU A 60 -7.59 12.29 -6.77
C GLU A 60 -8.23 13.05 -7.96
N SER A 61 -7.38 13.67 -8.79
CA SER A 61 -7.77 14.38 -10.00
C SER A 61 -7.19 13.71 -11.25
N ARG A 62 -7.99 13.69 -12.32
CA ARG A 62 -7.65 12.99 -13.58
C ARG A 62 -6.32 13.45 -14.19
N GLU A 63 -5.98 14.71 -14.05
CA GLU A 63 -4.77 15.31 -14.60
C GLU A 63 -3.47 14.72 -14.04
N PHE A 64 -3.52 14.17 -12.81
CA PHE A 64 -2.37 13.57 -12.10
C PHE A 64 -2.28 12.06 -12.29
N GLU A 65 -3.20 11.43 -13.00
CA GLU A 65 -3.26 9.98 -13.18
C GLU A 65 -2.50 9.57 -14.45
N LYS A 66 -1.33 8.92 -14.26
CA LYS A 66 -0.40 8.54 -15.34
C LYS A 66 0.16 7.13 -15.06
N PRO A 67 -0.67 6.07 -15.05
CA PRO A 67 -0.23 4.73 -14.70
C PRO A 67 0.90 4.24 -15.60
N LEU A 68 1.91 3.58 -15.02
CA LEU A 68 3.13 3.14 -15.71
C LEU A 68 3.12 1.64 -16.07
N ASN A 69 2.17 0.87 -15.55
CA ASN A 69 2.07 -0.57 -15.78
C ASN A 69 0.62 -1.02 -15.94
N VAL A 70 0.44 -2.28 -16.37
CA VAL A 70 -0.89 -2.85 -16.65
C VAL A 70 -1.76 -2.89 -15.38
N TYR A 71 -1.15 -3.19 -14.22
CA TYR A 71 -1.84 -3.16 -12.94
C TYR A 71 -2.42 -1.76 -12.62
N GLY A 72 -1.57 -0.75 -12.60
CA GLY A 72 -2.00 0.64 -12.36
C GLY A 72 -3.06 1.10 -13.35
N TYR A 73 -2.91 0.71 -14.63
CA TYR A 73 -3.87 1.01 -15.68
C TYR A 73 -5.23 0.33 -15.45
N SER A 74 -5.25 -0.92 -14.98
CA SER A 74 -6.50 -1.62 -14.67
C SER A 74 -7.29 -0.94 -13.55
N LYS A 75 -6.61 -0.52 -12.48
CA LYS A 75 -7.22 0.24 -11.37
C LYS A 75 -7.68 1.63 -11.82
N PHE A 76 -6.86 2.31 -12.60
CA PHE A 76 -7.22 3.59 -13.20
C PHE A 76 -8.50 3.51 -14.03
N LEU A 77 -8.62 2.52 -14.93
CA LEU A 77 -9.82 2.37 -15.77
C LEU A 77 -11.07 2.12 -14.93
N PHE A 78 -10.97 1.32 -13.87
CA PHE A 78 -12.12 1.10 -13.00
C PHE A 78 -12.53 2.38 -12.25
N ASP A 79 -11.57 3.17 -11.75
CA ASP A 79 -11.84 4.48 -11.17
C ASP A 79 -12.59 5.41 -12.17
N GLN A 80 -12.27 5.34 -13.48
CA GLN A 80 -12.99 6.13 -14.49
C GLN A 80 -14.45 5.65 -14.65
N VAL A 81 -14.70 4.34 -14.59
CA VAL A 81 -16.07 3.79 -14.62
C VAL A 81 -16.87 4.33 -13.43
N VAL A 82 -16.31 4.28 -12.22
CA VAL A 82 -16.94 4.79 -11.00
C VAL A 82 -17.26 6.29 -11.13
N ARG A 83 -16.29 7.11 -11.60
CA ARG A 83 -16.52 8.54 -11.85
C ARG A 83 -17.64 8.80 -12.84
N GLN A 84 -17.70 8.01 -13.93
CA GLN A 84 -18.80 8.13 -14.90
C GLN A 84 -20.15 7.78 -14.28
N ARG A 85 -20.20 6.76 -13.40
CA ARG A 85 -21.44 6.45 -12.67
C ARG A 85 -21.87 7.59 -11.75
N PHE A 86 -20.95 8.25 -11.06
CA PHE A 86 -21.26 9.45 -10.24
C PHE A 86 -21.79 10.60 -11.11
N LEU A 87 -21.11 10.93 -12.20
CA LEU A 87 -21.52 12.01 -13.11
C LEU A 87 -22.92 11.75 -13.70
N GLN A 88 -23.23 10.51 -14.03
CA GLN A 88 -24.51 10.09 -14.58
C GLN A 88 -25.59 9.88 -13.50
N LYS A 89 -25.27 10.05 -12.22
CA LYS A 89 -26.16 9.77 -11.07
C LYS A 89 -26.75 8.34 -11.10
N LYS A 90 -25.94 7.38 -11.53
CA LYS A 90 -26.33 5.96 -11.65
C LYS A 90 -25.97 5.10 -10.44
N THR A 91 -25.42 5.68 -9.39
CA THR A 91 -25.17 4.99 -8.12
C THR A 91 -26.40 5.10 -7.23
N THR A 92 -26.93 3.97 -6.81
CA THR A 92 -28.14 3.88 -5.95
C THR A 92 -27.78 3.57 -4.50
N ALA A 93 -26.52 3.23 -4.23
CA ALA A 93 -25.95 2.97 -2.93
C ALA A 93 -24.59 3.65 -2.83
N GLN A 94 -23.98 3.59 -1.65
CA GLN A 94 -22.63 4.06 -1.42
C GLN A 94 -21.64 3.35 -2.34
N VAL A 95 -20.72 4.11 -2.95
CA VAL A 95 -19.55 3.57 -3.67
C VAL A 95 -18.31 4.31 -3.21
N VAL A 96 -17.33 3.59 -2.66
CA VAL A 96 -16.08 4.16 -2.15
C VAL A 96 -14.89 3.43 -2.74
N GLY A 97 -13.98 4.15 -3.39
CA GLY A 97 -12.71 3.63 -3.86
C GLY A 97 -11.56 4.14 -3.00
N PHE A 98 -10.68 3.23 -2.59
CA PHE A 98 -9.49 3.60 -1.84
C PHE A 98 -8.23 3.40 -2.68
N ARG A 99 -7.50 4.46 -2.95
CA ARG A 99 -6.17 4.41 -3.55
C ARG A 99 -5.16 4.11 -2.46
N TYR A 100 -4.94 2.83 -2.23
CA TYR A 100 -3.97 2.37 -1.25
C TYR A 100 -2.55 2.76 -1.65
N PHE A 101 -1.82 3.35 -0.71
CA PHE A 101 -0.40 3.56 -0.81
C PHE A 101 0.35 2.30 -0.38
N ASN A 102 1.52 2.39 0.24
CA ASN A 102 2.30 1.21 0.58
C ASN A 102 1.81 0.55 1.88
N VAL A 103 0.81 -0.31 1.75
CA VAL A 103 0.23 -1.02 2.90
C VAL A 103 1.18 -2.11 3.40
N TYR A 104 1.35 -2.19 4.71
CA TYR A 104 2.08 -3.26 5.39
C TYR A 104 1.33 -3.74 6.63
N GLY A 105 1.60 -4.98 7.06
CA GLY A 105 1.04 -5.51 8.30
C GLY A 105 0.74 -7.00 8.27
N PRO A 106 0.11 -7.54 9.31
CA PRO A 106 -0.17 -8.95 9.45
C PRO A 106 -0.87 -9.62 8.26
N ARG A 107 -0.60 -10.92 8.07
CA ARG A 107 -1.28 -11.80 7.11
C ARG A 107 -1.01 -11.52 5.64
N GLU A 108 0.18 -11.03 5.29
CA GLU A 108 0.56 -10.77 3.91
C GLU A 108 1.50 -11.82 3.27
N SER A 109 1.83 -12.91 3.96
CA SER A 109 2.73 -13.97 3.47
C SER A 109 2.31 -14.56 2.12
N HIS A 110 1.00 -14.70 1.89
CA HIS A 110 0.44 -15.19 0.63
C HIS A 110 0.74 -14.31 -0.60
N LYS A 111 1.14 -13.07 -0.40
CA LYS A 111 1.48 -12.15 -1.49
C LYS A 111 2.83 -12.45 -2.14
N GLY A 112 3.65 -13.34 -1.55
CA GLY A 112 4.98 -13.68 -2.05
C GLY A 112 5.84 -12.44 -2.29
N ARG A 113 6.36 -12.25 -3.51
CA ARG A 113 7.19 -11.09 -3.87
C ARG A 113 6.50 -9.73 -3.74
N MET A 114 5.16 -9.69 -3.70
CA MET A 114 4.37 -8.48 -3.55
C MET A 114 4.06 -8.13 -2.09
N ALA A 115 4.56 -8.90 -1.12
CA ALA A 115 4.49 -8.53 0.28
C ALA A 115 5.27 -7.24 0.54
N SER A 116 4.97 -6.56 1.65
CA SER A 116 5.59 -5.28 1.98
C SER A 116 7.11 -5.39 2.20
N VAL A 117 7.80 -4.27 2.05
CA VAL A 117 9.23 -4.21 2.37
C VAL A 117 9.51 -4.55 3.83
N ALA A 118 8.62 -4.22 4.76
CA ALA A 118 8.76 -4.58 6.18
C ALA A 118 8.76 -6.10 6.37
N PHE A 119 7.88 -6.84 5.64
CA PHE A 119 7.86 -8.30 5.63
C PHE A 119 9.15 -8.89 5.07
N HIS A 120 9.61 -8.36 3.93
CA HIS A 120 10.85 -8.83 3.32
C HIS A 120 12.07 -8.54 4.19
N HIS A 121 12.15 -7.36 4.81
CA HIS A 121 13.24 -7.01 5.71
C HIS A 121 13.27 -7.90 6.96
N TYR A 122 12.11 -8.27 7.51
CA TYR A 122 12.00 -9.22 8.62
C TYR A 122 12.66 -10.56 8.25
N HIS A 123 12.22 -11.19 7.17
CA HIS A 123 12.75 -12.48 6.74
C HIS A 123 14.23 -12.39 6.36
N GLN A 124 14.63 -11.36 5.63
CA GLN A 124 16.02 -11.13 5.24
C GLN A 124 16.92 -10.98 6.47
N PHE A 125 16.48 -10.23 7.48
CA PHE A 125 17.25 -10.05 8.71
C PHE A 125 17.36 -11.35 9.53
N LEU A 126 16.32 -12.17 9.59
CA LEU A 126 16.38 -13.47 10.26
C LEU A 126 17.34 -14.43 9.55
N GLU A 127 17.35 -14.40 8.22
CA GLU A 127 18.15 -15.31 7.40
C GLU A 127 19.64 -14.90 7.35
N THR A 128 19.92 -13.62 7.15
CA THR A 128 21.27 -13.12 6.82
C THR A 128 21.85 -12.18 7.87
N GLN A 129 21.09 -11.81 8.89
CA GLN A 129 21.42 -10.78 9.89
C GLN A 129 21.69 -9.40 9.28
N ALA A 130 21.22 -9.15 8.05
CA ALA A 130 21.35 -7.87 7.38
C ALA A 130 20.12 -7.57 6.53
N VAL A 131 19.81 -6.29 6.34
CA VAL A 131 18.79 -5.80 5.41
C VAL A 131 19.46 -5.08 4.25
N LYS A 132 19.11 -5.42 3.01
CA LYS A 132 19.66 -4.80 1.81
C LYS A 132 18.70 -3.76 1.25
N LEU A 133 19.19 -2.53 1.10
CA LEU A 133 18.48 -1.41 0.51
C LEU A 133 19.13 -0.98 -0.80
N PHE A 134 18.35 -0.35 -1.68
CA PHE A 134 18.93 0.19 -2.91
C PHE A 134 19.83 1.40 -2.59
N GLY A 135 20.91 1.47 -3.31
CA GLY A 135 21.84 2.60 -3.30
C GLY A 135 21.23 3.88 -3.91
N GLU A 136 22.10 4.81 -4.23
CA GLU A 136 21.72 6.09 -4.83
C GLU A 136 20.95 5.89 -6.16
N TYR A 137 19.80 6.57 -6.27
CA TYR A 137 19.03 6.62 -7.51
C TYR A 137 18.02 7.79 -7.51
N GLY A 138 17.87 8.43 -8.68
CA GLY A 138 16.84 9.46 -8.88
C GLY A 138 17.02 10.70 -8.01
N GLY A 139 18.27 11.05 -7.66
CA GLY A 139 18.60 12.17 -6.79
C GLY A 139 18.46 11.90 -5.29
N TYR A 140 18.18 10.65 -4.91
CA TYR A 140 18.11 10.22 -3.51
C TYR A 140 19.36 9.44 -3.12
N ALA A 141 19.91 9.75 -1.94
CA ALA A 141 21.01 8.99 -1.33
C ALA A 141 20.60 7.52 -1.07
N PRO A 142 21.54 6.63 -0.74
CA PRO A 142 21.24 5.22 -0.45
C PRO A 142 20.15 5.04 0.60
N GLY A 143 19.11 4.28 0.25
CA GLY A 143 17.96 4.02 1.12
C GLY A 143 17.01 5.20 1.36
N GLU A 144 17.28 6.39 0.77
CA GLU A 144 16.52 7.62 0.98
C GLU A 144 15.34 7.81 0.02
N GLN A 145 15.13 6.90 -0.93
CA GLN A 145 13.87 6.87 -1.69
C GLN A 145 12.70 6.78 -0.72
N LYS A 146 11.58 7.49 -0.99
CA LYS A 146 10.50 7.67 -0.01
C LYS A 146 9.18 7.09 -0.49
N ARG A 147 8.43 6.52 0.44
CA ARG A 147 7.06 6.05 0.22
C ARG A 147 6.16 6.48 1.37
N ASP A 148 4.90 6.61 1.07
CA ASP A 148 3.87 6.70 2.10
C ASP A 148 3.51 5.27 2.53
N PHE A 149 4.06 4.85 3.68
CA PHE A 149 3.83 3.54 4.27
C PHE A 149 2.67 3.62 5.25
N VAL A 150 1.63 2.82 5.06
CA VAL A 150 0.43 2.81 5.88
C VAL A 150 0.20 1.43 6.50
N SER A 151 -0.09 1.40 7.80
CA SER A 151 -0.43 0.16 8.50
C SER A 151 -1.79 -0.39 8.04
N VAL A 152 -1.90 -1.71 7.88
CA VAL A 152 -3.18 -2.36 7.59
C VAL A 152 -4.23 -2.10 8.68
N GLU A 153 -3.81 -1.87 9.94
CA GLU A 153 -4.74 -1.47 11.02
C GLU A 153 -5.43 -0.15 10.69
N ASP A 154 -4.69 0.83 10.19
CA ASP A 154 -5.24 2.13 9.83
C ASP A 154 -6.08 2.04 8.54
N VAL A 155 -5.67 1.17 7.61
CA VAL A 155 -6.50 0.86 6.42
C VAL A 155 -7.87 0.34 6.85
N VAL A 156 -7.92 -0.61 7.77
CA VAL A 156 -9.17 -1.17 8.29
C VAL A 156 -10.04 -0.09 8.97
N LYS A 157 -9.44 0.78 9.80
CA LYS A 157 -10.18 1.89 10.45
C LYS A 157 -10.85 2.81 9.43
N VAL A 158 -10.14 3.19 8.35
CA VAL A 158 -10.73 4.04 7.30
C VAL A 158 -11.86 3.30 6.58
N ASN A 159 -11.69 2.03 6.26
CA ASN A 159 -12.75 1.23 5.64
C ASN A 159 -14.01 1.17 6.52
N LEU A 160 -13.85 0.90 7.82
CA LEU A 160 -14.97 0.87 8.78
C LEU A 160 -15.59 2.25 8.97
N PHE A 161 -14.80 3.32 8.99
CA PHE A 161 -15.36 4.68 9.02
C PHE A 161 -16.32 4.92 7.85
N PHE A 162 -15.97 4.52 6.64
CA PHE A 162 -16.89 4.69 5.50
C PHE A 162 -18.09 3.74 5.56
N GLN A 163 -17.94 2.53 6.12
CA GLN A 163 -19.07 1.63 6.38
C GLN A 163 -20.08 2.28 7.33
N ASP A 164 -19.60 2.96 8.37
CA ASP A 164 -20.43 3.64 9.36
C ASP A 164 -21.05 4.95 8.83
N HIS A 165 -20.60 5.44 7.66
CA HIS A 165 -21.06 6.66 7.02
C HIS A 165 -21.53 6.40 5.58
N PRO A 166 -22.64 5.67 5.40
CA PRO A 166 -23.11 5.24 4.07
C PRO A 166 -23.54 6.38 3.13
N GLU A 167 -23.71 7.58 3.64
CA GLU A 167 -23.97 8.79 2.85
C GLU A 167 -22.74 9.31 2.12
N LYS A 168 -21.54 8.84 2.44
CA LYS A 168 -20.28 9.29 1.84
C LYS A 168 -19.86 8.36 0.69
N SER A 169 -19.67 8.93 -0.48
CA SER A 169 -19.19 8.23 -1.67
C SER A 169 -18.07 9.02 -2.32
N GLY A 170 -17.14 8.33 -2.99
CA GLY A 170 -16.04 8.99 -3.67
C GLY A 170 -14.84 8.08 -3.89
N ILE A 171 -13.76 8.66 -4.41
CA ILE A 171 -12.46 8.01 -4.53
C ILE A 171 -11.50 8.78 -3.63
N PHE A 172 -10.81 8.08 -2.74
CA PHE A 172 -9.99 8.65 -1.69
C PHE A 172 -8.60 8.04 -1.67
N ASN A 173 -7.59 8.85 -1.48
CA ASN A 173 -6.26 8.35 -1.12
C ASN A 173 -6.30 7.74 0.28
N LEU A 174 -5.66 6.58 0.42
CA LEU A 174 -5.47 5.94 1.71
C LEU A 174 -3.99 5.64 1.92
N GLY A 175 -3.32 6.59 2.54
CA GLY A 175 -1.97 6.63 3.04
C GLY A 175 -1.95 7.42 4.34
N THR A 176 -0.77 7.76 4.83
CA THR A 176 -0.59 8.54 6.06
C THR A 176 -0.43 10.04 5.82
N GLY A 177 -0.21 10.45 4.56
CA GLY A 177 0.18 11.81 4.19
C GLY A 177 1.64 12.14 4.56
N ARG A 178 2.45 11.13 4.92
CA ARG A 178 3.87 11.28 5.28
C ARG A 178 4.71 10.32 4.47
N ALA A 179 5.60 10.85 3.64
CA ALA A 179 6.58 10.05 2.94
C ALA A 179 7.80 9.81 3.83
N GLN A 180 8.12 8.54 4.10
CA GLN A 180 9.28 8.13 4.88
C GLN A 180 10.28 7.32 4.02
N PRO A 181 11.60 7.39 4.29
CA PRO A 181 12.60 6.66 3.54
C PRO A 181 12.57 5.16 3.86
N PHE A 182 13.09 4.34 2.95
CA PHE A 182 13.29 2.91 3.20
C PHE A 182 14.24 2.63 4.35
N ASN A 183 15.18 3.56 4.62
CA ASN A 183 16.04 3.54 5.78
C ASN A 183 15.25 3.49 7.10
N ASP A 184 14.15 4.24 7.22
CA ASP A 184 13.31 4.24 8.42
C ASP A 184 12.62 2.89 8.60
N VAL A 185 12.14 2.27 7.51
CA VAL A 185 11.52 0.93 7.59
C VAL A 185 12.54 -0.10 8.03
N ALA A 186 13.73 -0.13 7.41
CA ALA A 186 14.79 -1.09 7.77
C ALA A 186 15.25 -0.91 9.21
N ARG A 187 15.52 0.32 9.64
CA ARG A 187 15.89 0.66 11.01
C ARG A 187 14.80 0.21 11.99
N SER A 188 13.54 0.46 11.69
CA SER A 188 12.41 0.10 12.56
C SER A 188 12.25 -1.42 12.67
N VAL A 189 12.44 -2.17 11.58
CA VAL A 189 12.42 -3.64 11.60
C VAL A 189 13.55 -4.18 12.48
N ILE A 190 14.79 -3.76 12.23
CA ILE A 190 15.96 -4.27 12.96
C ILE A 190 15.85 -3.92 14.45
N ASN A 191 15.56 -2.67 14.79
CA ASN A 191 15.45 -2.23 16.18
C ASN A 191 14.29 -2.88 16.92
N SER A 192 13.17 -3.15 16.25
CA SER A 192 12.08 -3.92 16.86
C SER A 192 12.52 -5.35 17.21
N LEU A 193 13.25 -6.02 16.31
CA LEU A 193 13.77 -7.37 16.55
C LEU A 193 14.87 -7.40 17.64
N ARG A 194 15.72 -6.38 17.69
CA ARG A 194 16.69 -6.19 18.77
C ARG A 194 15.99 -5.99 20.11
N SER A 195 14.98 -5.14 20.16
CA SER A 195 14.18 -4.90 21.38
C SER A 195 13.50 -6.19 21.88
N ILE A 196 12.96 -7.03 20.99
CA ILE A 196 12.36 -8.33 21.34
C ILE A 196 13.40 -9.27 21.99
N LYS A 197 14.68 -9.19 21.56
CA LYS A 197 15.79 -9.94 22.15
C LYS A 197 16.37 -9.28 23.42
N GLY A 198 15.87 -8.13 23.87
CA GLY A 198 16.39 -7.38 25.00
C GLY A 198 17.64 -6.55 24.69
N GLU A 199 17.94 -6.31 23.40
CA GLU A 199 19.06 -5.50 22.95
C GLU A 199 18.64 -4.03 22.78
N SER A 200 19.61 -3.10 22.89
CA SER A 200 19.37 -1.66 22.69
C SER A 200 19.12 -1.34 21.21
N GLU A 201 18.29 -0.33 20.97
CA GLU A 201 18.12 0.25 19.64
C GLU A 201 19.40 0.99 19.20
N LEU A 202 19.70 0.91 17.90
CA LEU A 202 20.85 1.55 17.27
C LEU A 202 20.40 2.65 16.30
N PRO A 203 21.13 3.76 16.21
CA PRO A 203 20.93 4.76 15.16
C PRO A 203 21.30 4.19 13.79
N LEU A 204 20.82 4.83 12.72
CA LEU A 204 21.04 4.35 11.34
C LEU A 204 22.54 4.21 11.02
N SER A 205 23.38 5.15 11.47
CA SER A 205 24.83 5.12 11.24
C SER A 205 25.46 3.83 11.79
N GLU A 206 25.13 3.46 13.02
CA GLU A 206 25.66 2.23 13.65
C GLU A 206 25.14 0.98 12.97
N LEU A 207 23.86 0.95 12.55
CA LEU A 207 23.33 -0.17 11.78
C LEU A 207 24.06 -0.39 10.46
N VAL A 208 24.51 0.69 9.81
CA VAL A 208 25.30 0.63 8.58
C VAL A 208 26.76 0.22 8.89
N ASP A 209 27.38 0.78 9.91
CA ASP A 209 28.76 0.49 10.30
C ASP A 209 28.92 -0.97 10.73
N GLU A 210 27.91 -1.52 11.43
CA GLU A 210 27.84 -2.94 11.82
C GLU A 210 27.37 -3.88 10.70
N ARG A 211 27.07 -3.34 9.50
CA ARG A 211 26.55 -4.09 8.33
C ARG A 211 25.21 -4.79 8.57
N LEU A 212 24.43 -4.29 9.50
CA LEU A 212 23.05 -4.73 9.67
C LEU A 212 22.11 -4.11 8.60
N ILE A 213 22.55 -2.98 8.01
CA ILE A 213 21.98 -2.42 6.78
C ILE A 213 23.09 -2.33 5.74
N GLU A 214 22.85 -2.92 4.56
CA GLU A 214 23.77 -2.88 3.42
C GLU A 214 23.10 -2.17 2.23
N TYR A 215 23.83 -1.30 1.55
CA TYR A 215 23.37 -0.68 0.33
C TYR A 215 23.89 -1.42 -0.90
N VAL A 216 22.97 -1.85 -1.77
CA VAL A 216 23.28 -2.54 -3.02
C VAL A 216 23.05 -1.64 -4.23
N ALA A 217 23.72 -1.90 -5.33
CA ALA A 217 23.53 -1.14 -6.56
C ALA A 217 22.05 -1.16 -6.97
N PHE A 218 21.55 0.00 -7.43
CA PHE A 218 20.18 0.09 -7.91
C PHE A 218 19.97 -0.81 -9.14
N PRO A 219 18.96 -1.71 -9.14
CA PRO A 219 18.75 -2.66 -10.23
C PRO A 219 18.49 -1.99 -11.58
N GLU A 220 19.24 -2.37 -12.61
CA GLU A 220 19.12 -1.80 -13.95
C GLU A 220 17.70 -1.98 -14.53
N ALA A 221 17.06 -3.11 -14.27
CA ALA A 221 15.71 -3.43 -14.73
C ALA A 221 14.61 -2.46 -14.22
N LEU A 222 14.88 -1.74 -13.11
CA LEU A 222 13.95 -0.79 -12.50
C LEU A 222 14.21 0.65 -12.96
N ARG A 223 15.32 0.95 -13.61
CA ARG A 223 15.64 2.31 -14.07
C ARG A 223 14.54 2.85 -15.00
N GLY A 224 14.12 4.08 -14.77
CA GLY A 224 13.06 4.74 -15.52
C GLY A 224 11.63 4.24 -15.25
N LYS A 225 11.45 3.17 -14.46
CA LYS A 225 10.15 2.59 -14.12
C LYS A 225 9.83 2.66 -12.62
N TYR A 226 10.78 3.13 -11.83
CA TYR A 226 10.69 3.16 -10.38
C TYR A 226 10.26 4.54 -9.89
N GLN A 227 9.19 4.60 -9.11
CA GLN A 227 8.79 5.81 -8.41
C GLN A 227 9.71 6.02 -7.20
N SER A 228 10.51 7.09 -7.18
CA SER A 228 11.39 7.39 -6.05
C SER A 228 10.69 8.10 -4.89
N PHE A 229 9.47 8.59 -5.12
CA PHE A 229 8.66 9.29 -4.13
C PHE A 229 7.18 9.00 -4.29
N THR A 230 6.46 8.76 -3.19
CA THR A 230 4.99 8.81 -3.14
C THR A 230 4.53 9.35 -1.78
N GLN A 231 3.50 10.21 -1.78
CA GLN A 231 2.88 10.75 -0.57
C GLN A 231 1.40 11.04 -0.85
N ALA A 232 0.50 10.50 -0.06
CA ALA A 232 -0.93 10.73 -0.20
C ALA A 232 -1.29 12.20 0.12
N ASP A 233 -2.02 12.84 -0.77
CA ASP A 233 -2.78 14.03 -0.41
C ASP A 233 -4.06 13.57 0.29
N LEU A 234 -4.22 13.92 1.55
CA LEU A 234 -5.36 13.49 2.38
C LEU A 234 -6.51 14.49 2.39
N THR A 235 -6.46 15.55 1.59
CA THR A 235 -7.46 16.63 1.61
C THR A 235 -8.88 16.09 1.44
N HIS A 236 -9.10 15.18 0.49
CA HIS A 236 -10.43 14.59 0.27
C HIS A 236 -10.88 13.69 1.43
N LEU A 237 -9.98 12.86 1.95
CA LEU A 237 -10.27 11.99 3.10
C LEU A 237 -10.63 12.81 4.34
N ARG A 238 -9.88 13.88 4.62
CA ARG A 238 -10.13 14.78 5.74
C ARG A 238 -11.44 15.56 5.54
N ALA A 239 -11.72 16.03 4.34
CA ALA A 239 -12.98 16.67 3.99
C ALA A 239 -14.19 15.74 4.12
N ALA A 240 -14.00 14.42 3.89
CA ALA A 240 -15.02 13.41 4.14
C ALA A 240 -15.29 13.18 5.65
N GLY A 241 -14.44 13.73 6.55
CA GLY A 241 -14.64 13.71 7.99
C GLY A 241 -13.77 12.71 8.75
N TYR A 242 -12.94 11.92 8.09
CA TYR A 242 -11.98 11.06 8.80
C TYR A 242 -10.85 11.92 9.40
N GLN A 243 -10.77 11.99 10.72
CA GLN A 243 -9.83 12.87 11.43
C GLN A 243 -8.79 12.13 12.26
N ASP A 244 -8.89 10.81 12.40
CA ASP A 244 -7.96 10.02 13.21
C ASP A 244 -6.54 10.10 12.66
N ASP A 245 -5.57 10.07 13.56
CA ASP A 245 -4.16 9.99 13.21
C ASP A 245 -3.79 8.61 12.70
N PHE A 246 -2.84 8.58 11.75
CA PHE A 246 -2.23 7.37 11.25
C PHE A 246 -0.96 7.04 12.03
N LEU A 247 -0.67 5.76 12.22
CA LEU A 247 0.59 5.31 12.80
C LEU A 247 1.79 5.80 11.99
N THR A 248 2.88 6.12 12.67
CA THR A 248 4.18 6.31 11.99
C THR A 248 4.75 4.96 11.58
N VAL A 249 5.77 4.96 10.70
CA VAL A 249 6.50 3.74 10.33
C VAL A 249 7.04 3.04 11.59
N GLU A 250 7.63 3.80 12.51
CA GLU A 250 8.20 3.26 13.75
C GLU A 250 7.15 2.56 14.61
N GLN A 251 5.99 3.19 14.77
CA GLN A 251 4.89 2.64 15.57
C GLN A 251 4.28 1.39 14.92
N GLY A 252 3.96 1.48 13.64
CA GLY A 252 3.29 0.39 12.91
C GLY A 252 4.20 -0.80 12.66
N VAL A 253 5.47 -0.56 12.28
CA VAL A 253 6.46 -1.61 12.06
C VAL A 253 6.76 -2.33 13.39
N LYS A 254 6.92 -1.61 14.50
CA LYS A 254 7.12 -2.24 15.81
C LYS A 254 6.00 -3.23 16.16
N LYS A 255 4.73 -2.81 15.99
CA LYS A 255 3.58 -3.71 16.19
C LYS A 255 3.64 -4.92 15.26
N TYR A 256 4.00 -4.69 13.99
CA TYR A 256 4.05 -5.75 13.00
C TYR A 256 5.18 -6.76 13.27
N MET A 257 6.36 -6.30 13.67
CA MET A 257 7.48 -7.19 14.04
C MET A 257 7.14 -8.02 15.28
N THR A 258 6.48 -7.44 16.28
CA THR A 258 5.97 -8.18 17.45
C THR A 258 5.02 -9.29 16.99
N TRP A 259 4.04 -8.96 16.14
CA TRP A 259 3.10 -9.94 15.62
C TRP A 259 3.79 -11.07 14.83
N LEU A 260 4.73 -10.74 13.94
CA LEU A 260 5.49 -11.74 13.17
C LEU A 260 6.29 -12.67 14.09
N SER A 261 6.92 -12.13 15.14
CA SER A 261 7.71 -12.92 16.10
C SER A 261 6.87 -13.86 16.94
N GLU A 262 5.65 -13.44 17.30
CA GLU A 262 4.70 -14.25 18.08
C GLU A 262 3.96 -15.31 17.23
N ASN A 263 3.89 -15.11 15.90
CA ASN A 263 3.13 -15.96 14.98
C ASN A 263 4.03 -16.65 13.93
N SER A 264 5.31 -16.84 14.23
CA SER A 264 6.28 -17.45 13.31
C SER A 264 5.86 -18.85 12.84
N ASP A 265 5.19 -19.64 13.68
CA ASP A 265 4.70 -20.98 13.34
C ASP A 265 3.57 -20.98 12.30
N PHE A 266 2.75 -19.90 12.23
CA PHE A 266 1.74 -19.73 11.20
C PHE A 266 2.32 -19.41 9.82
N LEU A 267 3.52 -18.83 9.78
CA LEU A 267 4.21 -18.46 8.53
C LEU A 267 4.91 -19.65 7.86
N ALA A 268 5.14 -20.73 8.61
CA ALA A 268 5.79 -21.95 8.14
C ALA A 268 4.82 -22.96 7.49
N GLN A 269 3.52 -22.73 7.52
CA GLN A 269 2.54 -23.60 6.87
C GLN A 269 2.34 -23.18 5.41
N PRO A 270 2.61 -24.06 4.42
CA PRO A 270 2.23 -23.81 3.03
C PRO A 270 0.69 -23.76 2.93
N LEU A 271 0.19 -22.77 2.19
CA LEU A 271 -1.21 -22.66 1.79
C LEU A 271 -1.56 -23.77 0.82
#